data_99323a516db13480f400a786b5056910
#
_entry.id   99323a516db13480f400a786b5056910
#
_cell.length_a   1.000
_cell.length_b   1.000
_cell.length_c   1.000
_cell.angle_alpha   90.00
_cell.angle_beta   90.00
_cell.angle_gamma   90.00
#
_symmetry.space_group_name_H-M   'P 1'
#
loop_
_entity.id
_entity.type
_entity.pdbx_description
1 polymer ?
#
loop_
_entity_poly.entity_id
_entity_poly.type
_entity_poly.pdbx_seq_one_letter_code
_entity_poly.pdbx_strand_id
1 'polypeptide(L)'
;MKILYAIQTTGNGHLARAQNIIPKIKEVAELEIITSGPKNDFLLEEKPIKHFTGVTFFYTDNGSVNWLKTVFLNNYFRLLKEILSCPVNKYDLIINDFEPVSAWSAKFNNVKC
;
A
#
# COMPACT_ATOMS: atom_id res chain seq x y z
N MET A 1 -6.02 3.53 19.85
CA MET A 1 -5.23 3.98 18.66
C MET A 1 -5.75 3.27 17.43
N LYS A 2 -5.97 4.00 16.37
CA LYS A 2 -6.40 3.45 15.09
C LYS A 2 -5.28 3.52 14.07
N ILE A 3 -4.90 2.37 13.52
CA ILE A 3 -3.75 2.22 12.62
C ILE A 3 -4.23 1.80 11.23
N LEU A 4 -3.68 2.43 10.21
CA LEU A 4 -3.81 1.99 8.82
C LEU A 4 -2.52 1.30 8.40
N TYR A 5 -2.62 0.06 7.93
CA TYR A 5 -1.49 -0.68 7.36
C TYR A 5 -1.64 -0.73 5.83
N ALA A 6 -0.71 -0.10 5.15
CA ALA A 6 -0.73 0.02 3.71
C ALA A 6 0.34 -0.88 3.07
N ILE A 7 -0.07 -1.76 2.17
CA ILE A 7 0.76 -2.84 1.65
C ILE A 7 0.82 -2.79 0.13
N GLN A 8 2.02 -2.80 -0.42
CA GLN A 8 2.25 -2.95 -1.85
C GLN A 8 2.05 -4.41 -2.27
N THR A 9 1.31 -4.65 -3.35
CA THR A 9 0.99 -6.00 -3.83
C THR A 9 1.87 -6.51 -4.96
N THR A 10 2.93 -5.80 -5.32
CA THR A 10 3.90 -6.27 -6.30
C THR A 10 4.70 -7.44 -5.72
N GLY A 11 4.41 -8.64 -6.20
CA GLY A 11 4.94 -9.88 -5.63
C GLY A 11 4.25 -10.27 -4.32
N ASN A 12 4.65 -11.40 -3.74
CA ASN A 12 4.02 -11.98 -2.55
C ASN A 12 4.74 -11.64 -1.25
N GLY A 13 5.94 -11.07 -1.31
CA GLY A 13 6.79 -10.85 -0.12
C GLY A 13 6.18 -9.90 0.90
N HIS A 14 5.60 -8.79 0.45
CA HIS A 14 4.96 -7.82 1.34
C HIS A 14 3.72 -8.40 2.01
N LEU A 15 2.89 -9.13 1.26
CA LEU A 15 1.69 -9.76 1.78
C LEU A 15 2.01 -10.90 2.76
N ALA A 16 3.02 -11.71 2.46
CA ALA A 16 3.48 -12.78 3.35
C ALA A 16 4.00 -12.21 4.68
N ARG A 17 4.75 -11.12 4.64
CA ARG A 17 5.22 -10.41 5.83
C ARG A 17 4.04 -9.89 6.64
N ALA A 18 3.07 -9.28 5.98
CA ALA A 18 1.88 -8.73 6.61
C ALA A 18 1.08 -9.79 7.39
N GLN A 19 0.94 -10.99 6.85
CA GLN A 19 0.27 -12.11 7.53
C GLN A 19 0.81 -12.37 8.93
N ASN A 20 2.12 -12.18 9.12
CA ASN A 20 2.77 -12.39 10.41
C ASN A 20 2.69 -11.17 11.35
N ILE A 21 2.58 -9.98 10.79
CA ILE A 21 2.58 -8.72 11.55
C ILE A 21 1.17 -8.33 12.00
N ILE A 22 0.17 -8.53 11.15
CA ILE A 22 -1.22 -8.14 11.40
C ILE A 22 -1.76 -8.61 12.76
N PRO A 23 -1.63 -9.89 13.14
CA PRO A 23 -2.15 -10.34 14.43
C PRO A 23 -1.53 -9.62 15.62
N LYS A 24 -0.27 -9.28 15.53
CA LYS A 24 0.46 -8.57 16.60
C LYS A 24 0.00 -7.13 16.75
N ILE A 25 -0.26 -6.44 15.65
CA ILE A 25 -0.80 -5.06 15.70
C ILE A 25 -2.20 -5.06 16.29
N LYS A 26 -3.02 -6.03 15.93
CA LYS A 26 -4.41 -6.13 16.41
C LYS A 26 -4.51 -6.38 17.92
N GLU A 27 -3.47 -6.88 18.55
CA GLU A 27 -3.41 -7.04 20.00
C GLU A 27 -3.35 -5.69 20.75
N VAL A 28 -2.82 -4.65 20.11
CA VAL A 28 -2.51 -3.35 20.76
C VAL A 28 -3.26 -2.18 20.15
N ALA A 29 -3.89 -2.34 18.99
CA ALA A 29 -4.54 -1.26 18.27
C ALA A 29 -5.68 -1.76 17.37
N GLU A 30 -6.57 -0.85 17.02
CA GLU A 30 -7.55 -1.06 15.97
C GLU A 30 -6.86 -0.94 14.60
N LEU A 31 -7.00 -1.94 13.74
CA LEU A 31 -6.27 -2.03 12.48
C LEU A 31 -7.22 -2.11 11.29
N GLU A 32 -6.97 -1.27 10.30
CA GLU A 32 -7.53 -1.41 8.96
C GLU A 32 -6.40 -1.54 7.95
N ILE A 33 -6.66 -2.19 6.83
CA ILE A 33 -5.66 -2.51 5.81
C ILE A 33 -6.09 -1.95 4.47
N ILE A 34 -5.15 -1.35 3.75
CA ILE A 34 -5.30 -1.04 2.33
C ILE A 34 -4.17 -1.72 1.55
N THR A 35 -4.46 -2.02 0.31
CA THR A 35 -3.47 -2.57 -0.62
C THR A 35 -3.41 -1.70 -1.85
N SER A 36 -2.26 -1.66 -2.51
CA SER A 36 -2.13 -1.02 -3.81
C SER A 36 -1.12 -1.75 -4.70
N GLY A 37 -1.30 -1.59 -6.00
CA GLY A 37 -0.48 -2.25 -7.00
C GLY A 37 -1.29 -3.23 -7.84
N PRO A 38 -0.64 -4.14 -8.57
CA PRO A 38 -1.33 -5.13 -9.40
C PRO A 38 -2.14 -6.08 -8.52
N LYS A 39 -3.24 -6.61 -9.06
CA LYS A 39 -4.03 -7.64 -8.39
C LYS A 39 -3.15 -8.87 -8.14
N ASN A 40 -3.30 -9.44 -6.98
CA ASN A 40 -2.50 -10.55 -6.52
C ASN A 40 -3.41 -11.65 -5.96
N ASP A 41 -3.09 -12.91 -6.27
CA ASP A 41 -3.85 -14.07 -5.80
C ASP A 41 -3.60 -14.41 -4.33
N PHE A 42 -2.64 -13.76 -3.69
CA PHE A 42 -2.34 -13.97 -2.27
C PHE A 42 -3.52 -13.49 -1.40
N LEU A 43 -4.05 -14.39 -0.59
CA LEU A 43 -5.17 -14.10 0.29
C LEU A 43 -4.68 -13.77 1.70
N LEU A 44 -4.94 -12.53 2.13
CA LEU A 44 -4.77 -12.14 3.53
C LEU A 44 -5.98 -12.64 4.35
N GLU A 45 -5.74 -13.14 5.56
CA GLU A 45 -6.81 -13.49 6.49
C GLU A 45 -7.65 -12.27 6.85
N GLU A 46 -6.99 -11.13 7.09
CA GLU A 46 -7.66 -9.84 7.28
C GLU A 46 -7.90 -9.20 5.92
N LYS A 47 -9.16 -8.94 5.57
CA LYS A 47 -9.50 -8.34 4.29
C LYS A 47 -9.17 -6.85 4.24
N PRO A 48 -8.50 -6.36 3.18
CA PRO A 48 -8.32 -4.93 2.97
C PRO A 48 -9.66 -4.21 2.82
N ILE A 49 -9.76 -3.02 3.39
CA ILE A 49 -10.95 -2.17 3.23
C ILE A 49 -11.00 -1.52 1.85
N LYS A 50 -9.86 -1.38 1.19
CA LYS A 50 -9.75 -0.80 -0.15
C LYS A 50 -8.51 -1.28 -0.86
N HIS A 51 -8.60 -1.42 -2.17
CA HIS A 51 -7.47 -1.72 -3.04
C HIS A 51 -7.31 -0.57 -4.05
N PHE A 52 -6.10 0.02 -4.09
CA PHE A 52 -5.74 1.03 -5.07
C PHE A 52 -4.90 0.40 -6.18
N THR A 53 -4.94 0.98 -7.37
CA THR A 53 -4.06 0.55 -8.44
C THR A 53 -2.61 0.97 -8.17
N GLY A 54 -2.40 2.14 -7.60
CA GLY A 54 -1.09 2.63 -7.18
C GLY A 54 -0.08 2.69 -8.33
N VAL A 55 1.15 2.34 -8.00
CA VAL A 55 2.25 2.25 -8.96
C VAL A 55 2.58 0.78 -9.19
N THR A 56 2.68 0.39 -10.46
CA THR A 56 3.13 -0.93 -10.85
C THR A 56 4.61 -0.86 -11.24
N PHE A 57 5.44 -1.69 -10.61
CA PHE A 57 6.85 -1.82 -10.96
C PHE A 57 7.01 -2.87 -12.05
N PHE A 58 7.69 -2.50 -13.12
CA PHE A 58 8.01 -3.41 -14.22
C PHE A 58 9.45 -3.87 -14.08
N TYR A 59 9.68 -5.17 -14.25
CA TYR A 59 10.98 -5.78 -14.06
C TYR A 59 11.59 -6.21 -15.40
N THR A 60 12.93 -6.16 -15.47
CA THR A 60 13.69 -6.73 -16.58
C THR A 60 13.82 -8.24 -16.41
N ASP A 61 14.31 -8.93 -17.46
CA ASP A 61 14.57 -10.38 -17.41
C ASP A 61 15.58 -10.76 -16.32
N ASN A 62 16.42 -9.83 -15.88
CA ASN A 62 17.41 -10.03 -14.81
C ASN A 62 16.84 -9.80 -13.39
N GLY A 63 15.55 -9.51 -13.25
CA GLY A 63 14.92 -9.24 -11.97
C GLY A 63 15.09 -7.80 -11.46
N SER A 64 15.76 -6.94 -12.19
CA SER A 64 15.90 -5.51 -11.86
C SER A 64 14.66 -4.73 -12.27
N VAL A 65 14.41 -3.60 -11.60
CA VAL A 65 13.29 -2.73 -11.97
C VAL A 65 13.56 -2.05 -13.30
N ASN A 66 12.63 -2.16 -14.24
CA ASN A 66 12.66 -1.41 -15.48
C ASN A 66 12.06 -0.01 -15.26
N TRP A 67 12.90 0.95 -14.91
CA TRP A 67 12.47 2.31 -14.57
C TRP A 67 11.77 3.03 -15.71
N LEU A 68 12.20 2.80 -16.94
CA LEU A 68 11.59 3.42 -18.12
C LEU A 68 10.14 2.97 -18.27
N LYS A 69 9.90 1.66 -18.25
CA LYS A 69 8.55 1.08 -18.30
C LYS A 69 7.72 1.51 -17.10
N THR A 70 8.30 1.48 -15.91
CA THR A 70 7.62 1.88 -14.68
C THR A 70 7.15 3.33 -14.74
N VAL A 71 8.00 4.24 -15.22
CA VAL A 71 7.65 5.67 -15.34
C VAL A 71 6.59 5.91 -16.41
N PHE A 72 6.75 5.33 -17.61
CA PHE A 72 5.87 5.67 -18.74
C PHE A 72 4.54 4.92 -18.77
N LEU A 73 4.44 3.73 -18.18
CA LEU A 73 3.22 2.92 -18.23
C LEU A 73 2.28 3.11 -17.04
N ASN A 74 2.69 3.88 -16.02
CA ASN A 74 1.81 4.22 -14.92
C ASN A 74 0.93 5.43 -15.25
N ASN A 75 -0.33 5.38 -14.81
CA ASN A 75 -1.27 6.49 -14.98
C ASN A 75 -1.19 7.44 -13.77
N TYR A 76 -0.50 8.55 -13.95
CA TYR A 76 -0.27 9.51 -12.86
C TYR A 76 -1.52 10.30 -12.47
N PHE A 77 -2.45 10.54 -13.39
CA PHE A 77 -3.73 11.17 -13.04
C PHE A 77 -4.55 10.30 -12.10
N ARG A 78 -4.62 9.00 -12.38
CA ARG A 78 -5.27 8.04 -11.50
C ARG A 78 -4.56 7.96 -10.16
N LEU A 79 -3.23 7.92 -10.16
CA LEU A 79 -2.43 7.89 -8.94
C LEU A 79 -2.71 9.10 -8.06
N LEU A 80 -2.75 10.30 -8.62
CA LEU A 80 -3.07 11.51 -7.87
C LEU A 80 -4.48 11.46 -7.29
N LYS A 81 -5.44 10.97 -8.06
CA LYS A 81 -6.82 10.80 -7.61
C LYS A 81 -6.92 9.82 -6.44
N GLU A 82 -6.19 8.72 -6.51
CA GLU A 82 -6.11 7.74 -5.42
C GLU A 82 -5.46 8.33 -4.18
N ILE A 83 -4.38 9.10 -4.32
CA ILE A 83 -3.71 9.79 -3.20
C ILE A 83 -4.68 10.75 -2.51
N LEU A 84 -5.42 11.55 -3.26
CA LEU A 84 -6.38 12.51 -2.72
C LEU A 84 -7.59 11.84 -2.05
N SER A 85 -7.95 10.64 -2.48
CA SER A 85 -9.09 9.88 -1.95
C SER A 85 -8.73 8.94 -0.79
N CYS A 86 -7.44 8.75 -0.51
CA CYS A 86 -7.01 7.84 0.56
C CYS A 86 -7.39 8.39 1.94
N PRO A 87 -8.14 7.63 2.77
CA PRO A 87 -8.74 8.15 4.00
C PRO A 87 -7.77 8.18 5.18
N VAL A 88 -6.62 8.85 5.05
CA VAL A 88 -5.56 8.83 6.06
C VAL A 88 -5.90 9.62 7.33
N ASN A 89 -6.77 10.63 7.23
CA ASN A 89 -7.04 11.56 8.34
C ASN A 89 -7.75 10.93 9.54
N LYS A 90 -8.38 9.79 9.37
CA LYS A 90 -9.08 9.09 10.46
C LYS A 90 -8.19 8.13 11.26
N TYR A 91 -6.91 8.08 10.93
CA TYR A 91 -5.95 7.19 11.61
C TYR A 91 -4.93 7.98 12.41
N ASP A 92 -4.51 7.40 13.53
CA ASP A 92 -3.48 7.99 14.39
C ASP A 92 -2.07 7.73 13.86
N LEU A 93 -1.92 6.60 13.16
CA LEU A 93 -0.63 6.18 12.60
C LEU A 93 -0.86 5.39 11.32
N ILE A 94 0.04 5.58 10.36
CA ILE A 94 0.07 4.79 9.14
C ILE A 94 1.35 3.97 9.13
N ILE A 95 1.21 2.65 8.98
CA ILE A 95 2.34 1.76 8.72
C ILE A 95 2.36 1.49 7.23
N ASN A 96 3.48 1.81 6.59
CA ASN A 96 3.60 1.72 5.14
C ASN A 96 4.63 0.67 4.76
N ASP A 97 4.22 -0.31 3.99
CA ASP A 97 5.10 -1.33 3.42
C ASP A 97 5.24 -1.11 1.91
N PHE A 98 6.08 -0.13 1.57
CA PHE A 98 6.41 0.24 0.19
C PHE A 98 5.20 0.65 -0.66
N GLU A 99 4.19 1.21 -0.05
CA GLU A 99 2.94 1.58 -0.70
C GLU A 99 2.88 3.10 -0.93
N PRO A 100 2.85 3.58 -2.19
CA PRO A 100 3.00 5.01 -2.47
C PRO A 100 1.75 5.85 -2.21
N VAL A 101 0.55 5.30 -2.37
CA VAL A 101 -0.69 6.08 -2.25
C VAL A 101 -0.86 6.64 -0.84
N SER A 102 -0.77 5.78 0.17
CA SER A 102 -0.90 6.22 1.56
C SER A 102 0.27 7.08 2.02
N ALA A 103 1.48 6.79 1.55
CA ALA A 103 2.68 7.57 1.90
C ALA A 103 2.54 9.04 1.47
N TRP A 104 2.17 9.28 0.23
CA TRP A 104 1.94 10.63 -0.29
C TRP A 104 0.72 11.28 0.35
N SER A 105 -0.36 10.53 0.55
CA SER A 105 -1.56 11.04 1.21
C SER A 105 -1.25 11.47 2.65
N ALA A 106 -0.50 10.68 3.39
CA ALA A 106 -0.07 11.01 4.74
C ALA A 106 0.77 12.29 4.78
N LYS A 107 1.69 12.44 3.82
CA LYS A 107 2.51 13.63 3.69
C LYS A 107 1.67 14.88 3.43
N PHE A 108 0.71 14.81 2.51
CA PHE A 108 -0.17 15.94 2.20
C PHE A 108 -1.09 16.33 3.35
N ASN A 109 -1.47 15.39 4.19
CA ASN A 109 -2.40 15.60 5.31
C ASN A 109 -1.71 15.72 6.68
N ASN A 110 -0.39 15.70 6.72
CA ASN A 110 0.41 15.74 7.96
C ASN A 110 0.06 14.63 8.95
N VAL A 111 -0.28 13.46 8.47
CA VAL A 111 -0.52 12.28 9.30
C VAL A 111 0.79 11.52 9.50
N LYS A 112 1.00 11.02 10.70
CA LYS A 112 2.20 10.27 11.05
C LYS A 112 2.26 8.95 10.28
N CYS A 113 3.36 8.75 9.59
CA CYS A 113 3.57 7.58 8.75
C CYS A 113 4.97 6.96 9.00
#